data_b7c9fb66bfd3d8fae9ad0aca2b0b3be7
#
_entry.id   b7c9fb66bfd3d8fae9ad0aca2b0b3be7
#
_cell.length_a   1.000
_cell.length_b   1.000
_cell.length_c   1.000
_cell.angle_alpha   90.00
_cell.angle_beta   90.00
_cell.angle_gamma   90.00
#
_symmetry.space_group_name_H-M   'P 1'
#
loop_
_entity.id
_entity.type
_entity.pdbx_description
1 polymer ?
#
loop_
_entity_poly.entity_id
_entity_poly.type
_entity_poly.pdbx_seq_one_letter_code
_entity_poly.pdbx_strand_id
1 'polypeptide(L)'
;DLQFNDKEWVLTSKNDAKFISEYLICSTNLLLHKRSLKILDIDDIPLRKAIPINKDKKIDLLFNYLEQQSFIPRLTFLIYTNENYCYKDSYSKKYRYFYLKKNLEKKYKFEKVIFQLQDNNKLGIVVHTKNIDFINSYLNTKEEDLFKQKIISNFNELFEDNPYINQLTCNEKISIMKWRASQPSGCPVPLSLQFSEKYRIGFCGDWFEGDGFGRIEGAILSALLLAEKFRVN
;
A
#
# COMPACT_ATOMS: atom_id res chain seq x y z
N ASP A 1 2.09 -19.25 13.51
CA ASP A 1 3.47 -19.73 13.63
C ASP A 1 3.99 -20.15 12.25
N LEU A 2 5.30 -20.04 12.05
CA LEU A 2 6.01 -20.40 10.81
C LEU A 2 7.23 -21.23 11.16
N GLN A 3 7.35 -22.41 10.56
CA GLN A 3 8.47 -23.34 10.81
C GLN A 3 8.94 -23.94 9.48
N PHE A 4 10.23 -24.27 9.40
CA PHE A 4 10.84 -25.02 8.31
C PHE A 4 11.47 -26.30 8.85
N ASN A 5 10.98 -27.44 8.38
CA ASN A 5 11.41 -28.78 8.80
C ASN A 5 12.19 -29.45 7.67
N ASP A 6 13.45 -29.02 7.45
CA ASP A 6 14.42 -29.53 6.46
C ASP A 6 13.94 -29.59 5.00
N LYS A 7 12.67 -29.87 4.74
CA LYS A 7 12.12 -30.03 3.38
C LYS A 7 10.80 -29.28 3.17
N GLU A 8 10.10 -28.95 4.24
CA GLU A 8 8.73 -28.43 4.17
C GLU A 8 8.54 -27.25 5.11
N TRP A 9 7.75 -26.31 4.64
CA TRP A 9 7.21 -25.22 5.43
C TRP A 9 5.93 -25.66 6.13
N VAL A 10 5.83 -25.36 7.41
CA VAL A 10 4.61 -25.56 8.21
C VAL A 10 4.12 -24.20 8.70
N LEU A 11 2.96 -23.80 8.24
CA LEU A 11 2.28 -22.58 8.68
C LEU A 11 1.12 -22.98 9.59
N THR A 12 1.10 -22.44 10.81
CA THR A 12 0.00 -22.64 11.75
C THR A 12 -0.78 -21.33 11.91
N SER A 13 -2.06 -21.35 11.60
CA SER A 13 -2.95 -20.20 11.77
C SER A 13 -3.33 -19.97 13.23
N LYS A 14 -4.01 -18.86 13.53
CA LYS A 14 -4.54 -18.58 14.88
C LYS A 14 -5.57 -19.61 15.36
N ASN A 15 -6.19 -20.34 14.44
CA ASN A 15 -7.19 -21.39 14.74
C ASN A 15 -6.58 -22.78 14.70
N ASP A 16 -5.26 -22.90 14.87
CA ASP A 16 -4.49 -24.14 14.85
C ASP A 16 -4.57 -24.95 13.53
N ALA A 17 -5.14 -24.36 12.48
CA ALA A 17 -5.09 -24.98 11.15
C ALA A 17 -3.66 -24.95 10.62
N LYS A 18 -3.20 -26.11 10.13
CA LYS A 18 -1.84 -26.29 9.59
C LYS A 18 -1.87 -26.39 8.08
N PHE A 19 -0.95 -25.66 7.45
CA PHE A 19 -0.68 -25.72 6.02
C PHE A 19 0.75 -26.17 5.82
N ILE A 20 0.95 -27.21 5.00
CA ILE A 20 2.25 -27.78 4.71
C ILE A 20 2.54 -27.58 3.23
N SER A 21 3.76 -27.14 2.91
CA SER A 21 4.18 -26.89 1.54
C SER A 21 5.68 -27.06 1.39
N GLU A 22 6.14 -27.56 0.24
CA GLU A 22 7.57 -27.63 -0.08
C GLU A 22 8.20 -26.26 -0.29
N TYR A 23 7.44 -25.32 -0.79
CA TYR A 23 7.89 -23.96 -1.08
C TYR A 23 7.02 -22.93 -0.38
N LEU A 24 7.64 -21.85 0.06
CA LEU A 24 6.96 -20.67 0.60
C LEU A 24 7.24 -19.45 -0.27
N ILE A 25 6.19 -18.75 -0.69
CA ILE A 25 6.33 -17.45 -1.38
C ILE A 25 5.78 -16.35 -0.50
N CYS A 26 6.62 -15.39 -0.15
CA CYS A 26 6.26 -14.20 0.61
C CYS A 26 6.04 -13.02 -0.35
N SER A 27 4.78 -12.68 -0.63
CA SER A 27 4.39 -11.52 -1.45
C SER A 27 4.27 -10.21 -0.64
N THR A 28 4.53 -10.26 0.65
CA THR A 28 4.56 -9.11 1.55
C THR A 28 5.82 -9.14 2.40
N ASN A 29 6.34 -7.96 2.72
CA ASN A 29 7.47 -7.85 3.64
C ASN A 29 7.08 -7.93 5.13
N LEU A 30 5.80 -8.12 5.45
CA LEU A 30 5.33 -8.10 6.84
C LEU A 30 5.97 -9.23 7.68
N LEU A 31 6.11 -10.44 7.11
CA LEU A 31 6.72 -11.58 7.80
C LEU A 31 8.25 -11.44 8.01
N LEU A 32 8.87 -10.44 7.37
CA LEU A 32 10.31 -10.18 7.40
C LEU A 32 10.67 -8.86 8.09
N HIS A 33 9.70 -8.01 8.41
CA HIS A 33 9.99 -6.67 8.91
C HIS A 33 9.52 -6.50 10.36
N LYS A 34 10.31 -5.79 11.17
CA LYS A 34 9.99 -5.51 12.59
C LYS A 34 8.63 -4.87 12.85
N ARG A 35 7.96 -4.31 11.82
CA ARG A 35 6.57 -3.85 11.92
C ARG A 35 5.60 -4.96 12.32
N SER A 36 5.92 -6.22 11.98
CA SER A 36 5.10 -7.38 12.32
C SER A 36 4.90 -7.52 13.83
N LEU A 37 5.93 -7.23 14.63
CA LEU A 37 5.88 -7.32 16.08
C LEU A 37 4.66 -6.58 16.64
N LYS A 38 4.49 -5.32 16.24
CA LYS A 38 3.37 -4.48 16.69
C LYS A 38 2.04 -4.80 15.99
N ILE A 39 2.07 -5.17 14.70
CA ILE A 39 0.85 -5.38 13.91
C ILE A 39 0.20 -6.72 14.24
N LEU A 40 1.02 -7.75 14.45
CA LEU A 40 0.58 -9.12 14.71
C LEU A 40 0.56 -9.47 16.20
N ASP A 41 1.04 -8.56 17.06
CA ASP A 41 1.16 -8.75 18.51
C ASP A 41 2.01 -10.01 18.82
N ILE A 42 3.25 -10.01 18.33
CA ILE A 42 4.21 -11.12 18.44
C ILE A 42 5.57 -10.59 18.89
N ASP A 43 6.38 -11.45 19.52
CA ASP A 43 7.66 -11.09 20.11
C ASP A 43 8.80 -11.09 19.10
N ASP A 44 8.73 -11.99 18.09
CA ASP A 44 9.78 -12.17 17.09
C ASP A 44 9.25 -12.01 15.66
N ILE A 45 10.15 -11.59 14.76
CA ILE A 45 9.86 -11.55 13.31
C ILE A 45 9.65 -12.99 12.84
N PRO A 46 8.47 -13.33 12.26
CA PRO A 46 8.10 -14.72 11.98
C PRO A 46 9.15 -15.49 11.17
N LEU A 47 9.72 -14.87 10.12
CA LEU A 47 10.72 -15.53 9.31
C LEU A 47 12.06 -15.70 10.07
N ARG A 48 12.42 -14.78 10.96
CA ARG A 48 13.63 -14.92 11.80
C ARG A 48 13.51 -16.03 12.82
N LYS A 49 12.31 -16.27 13.31
CA LYS A 49 12.02 -17.41 14.18
C LYS A 49 12.22 -18.73 13.43
N ALA A 50 11.77 -18.82 12.18
CA ALA A 50 11.93 -20.00 11.33
C ALA A 50 13.36 -20.17 10.81
N ILE A 51 14.04 -19.06 10.47
CA ILE A 51 15.41 -19.04 9.94
C ILE A 51 16.26 -18.10 10.79
N PRO A 52 16.96 -18.63 11.81
CA PRO A 52 17.84 -17.84 12.67
C PRO A 52 18.99 -17.18 11.90
N ILE A 53 19.57 -16.15 12.51
CA ILE A 53 20.73 -15.42 11.98
C ILE A 53 21.90 -16.39 11.68
N ASN A 54 22.66 -16.11 10.63
CA ASN A 54 23.81 -16.91 10.15
C ASN A 54 23.46 -18.29 9.58
N LYS A 55 22.19 -18.59 9.37
CA LYS A 55 21.77 -19.83 8.71
C LYS A 55 21.73 -19.73 7.18
N ASP A 56 21.46 -18.53 6.65
CA ASP A 56 21.49 -18.24 5.22
C ASP A 56 21.92 -16.78 4.97
N LYS A 57 23.07 -16.61 4.29
CA LYS A 57 23.63 -15.28 3.99
C LYS A 57 22.72 -14.42 3.11
N LYS A 58 21.99 -15.02 2.15
CA LYS A 58 21.05 -14.27 1.30
C LYS A 58 19.89 -13.72 2.11
N ILE A 59 19.33 -14.53 3.01
CA ILE A 59 18.26 -14.14 3.89
C ILE A 59 18.73 -13.06 4.88
N ASP A 60 19.94 -13.19 5.41
CA ASP A 60 20.50 -12.17 6.30
C ASP A 60 20.69 -10.83 5.59
N LEU A 61 21.19 -10.83 4.36
CA LEU A 61 21.29 -9.64 3.53
C LEU A 61 19.91 -9.05 3.20
N LEU A 62 18.93 -9.89 2.87
CA LEU A 62 17.55 -9.46 2.65
C LEU A 62 17.00 -8.67 3.85
N PHE A 63 17.17 -9.18 5.05
CA PHE A 63 16.76 -8.50 6.28
C PHE A 63 17.47 -7.16 6.46
N ASN A 64 18.77 -7.08 6.20
CA ASN A 64 19.54 -5.84 6.31
C ASN A 64 19.00 -4.76 5.34
N TYR A 65 18.63 -5.13 4.12
CA TYR A 65 17.98 -4.21 3.18
C TYR A 65 16.60 -3.75 3.67
N LEU A 66 15.79 -4.67 4.19
CA LEU A 66 14.46 -4.35 4.70
C LEU A 66 14.50 -3.44 5.93
N GLU A 67 15.49 -3.59 6.79
CA GLU A 67 15.69 -2.70 7.95
C GLU A 67 15.98 -1.24 7.54
N GLN A 68 16.58 -1.03 6.37
CA GLN A 68 16.88 0.29 5.82
C GLN A 68 15.69 0.89 5.07
N GLN A 69 14.64 0.09 4.78
CA GLN A 69 13.44 0.61 4.14
C GLN A 69 12.57 1.34 5.15
N SER A 70 12.12 2.50 4.75
CA SER A 70 11.03 3.22 5.40
C SER A 70 9.76 3.10 4.56
N PHE A 71 8.63 3.54 5.12
CA PHE A 71 7.35 3.48 4.42
C PHE A 71 6.67 4.84 4.49
N ILE A 72 6.20 5.30 3.35
CA ILE A 72 5.45 6.56 3.25
C ILE A 72 4.00 6.27 3.64
N PRO A 73 3.48 6.90 4.71
CA PRO A 73 2.05 6.78 5.02
C PRO A 73 1.21 7.57 4.01
N ARG A 74 -0.04 7.15 3.84
CA ARG A 74 -1.03 7.86 3.02
C ARG A 74 -2.40 7.82 3.67
N LEU A 75 -3.21 8.84 3.40
CA LEU A 75 -4.66 8.78 3.58
C LEU A 75 -5.32 8.79 2.21
N THR A 76 -6.39 8.03 2.11
CA THR A 76 -7.25 7.99 0.93
C THR A 76 -8.67 8.28 1.40
N PHE A 77 -9.28 9.30 0.82
CA PHE A 77 -10.66 9.64 1.06
C PHE A 77 -11.49 9.13 -0.12
N LEU A 78 -12.46 8.29 0.17
CA LEU A 78 -13.43 7.78 -0.78
C LEU A 78 -14.72 8.56 -0.57
N ILE A 79 -15.08 9.41 -1.51
CA ILE A 79 -16.27 10.25 -1.47
C ILE A 79 -17.30 9.65 -2.40
N TYR A 80 -18.44 9.29 -1.84
CA TYR A 80 -19.57 8.75 -2.60
C TYR A 80 -20.56 9.88 -2.81
N THR A 81 -20.67 10.35 -4.05
CA THR A 81 -21.57 11.44 -4.38
C THR A 81 -23.02 10.96 -4.40
N ASN A 82 -23.95 11.87 -4.12
CA ASN A 82 -25.37 11.61 -4.25
C ASN A 82 -25.79 11.56 -5.75
N GLU A 83 -27.02 11.15 -6.02
CA GLU A 83 -27.54 10.96 -7.38
C GLU A 83 -27.62 12.25 -8.20
N ASN A 84 -27.62 13.41 -7.54
CA ASN A 84 -27.70 14.73 -8.17
C ASN A 84 -26.32 15.32 -8.50
N TYR A 85 -25.24 14.61 -8.21
CA TYR A 85 -23.92 15.10 -8.53
C TYR A 85 -23.66 14.96 -10.03
N CYS A 86 -23.80 16.06 -10.76
CA CYS A 86 -23.57 16.10 -12.19
C CYS A 86 -22.07 16.22 -12.49
N TYR A 87 -21.54 15.20 -13.14
CA TYR A 87 -20.26 15.25 -13.81
C TYR A 87 -20.53 15.22 -15.31
N LYS A 88 -20.34 16.34 -16.01
CA LYS A 88 -20.73 16.42 -17.42
C LYS A 88 -19.97 15.35 -18.23
N ASP A 89 -20.71 14.50 -18.94
CA ASP A 89 -20.23 13.31 -19.67
C ASP A 89 -19.01 13.54 -20.56
N SER A 90 -18.90 14.70 -21.19
CA SER A 90 -17.76 15.05 -22.04
C SER A 90 -16.45 15.19 -21.25
N TYR A 91 -16.53 15.51 -19.95
CA TYR A 91 -15.37 15.70 -19.09
C TYR A 91 -14.93 14.39 -18.43
N SER A 92 -15.88 13.49 -18.11
CA SER A 92 -15.62 12.18 -17.49
C SER A 92 -14.73 11.26 -18.35
N LYS A 93 -14.84 11.39 -19.67
CA LYS A 93 -14.04 10.61 -20.63
C LYS A 93 -12.62 11.15 -20.79
N LYS A 94 -12.40 12.44 -20.55
CA LYS A 94 -11.14 13.13 -20.84
C LYS A 94 -10.27 13.37 -19.63
N TYR A 95 -10.83 13.58 -18.43
CA TYR A 95 -10.09 13.97 -17.23
C TYR A 95 -10.54 13.15 -16.03
N ARG A 96 -9.99 11.94 -15.91
CA ARG A 96 -10.25 11.06 -14.75
C ARG A 96 -9.28 11.27 -13.59
N TYR A 97 -8.13 11.90 -13.85
CA TYR A 97 -7.03 12.04 -12.91
C TYR A 97 -6.52 13.47 -12.89
N PHE A 98 -6.45 14.05 -11.71
CA PHE A 98 -5.83 15.33 -11.46
C PHE A 98 -4.65 15.12 -10.51
N TYR A 99 -3.43 15.25 -11.03
CA TYR A 99 -2.24 15.33 -10.21
C TYR A 99 -1.97 16.80 -9.89
N LEU A 100 -1.88 17.13 -8.59
CA LEU A 100 -1.68 18.49 -8.18
C LEU A 100 -0.19 18.89 -8.29
N LYS A 101 0.07 20.09 -8.79
CA LYS A 101 1.40 20.69 -8.72
C LYS A 101 1.79 20.93 -7.26
N LYS A 102 3.08 20.95 -6.95
CA LYS A 102 3.60 21.06 -5.57
C LYS A 102 3.00 22.20 -4.74
N ASN A 103 2.77 23.36 -5.35
CA ASN A 103 2.14 24.50 -4.68
C ASN A 103 0.69 24.22 -4.27
N LEU A 104 -0.10 23.60 -5.16
CA LEU A 104 -1.49 23.20 -4.90
C LEU A 104 -1.54 22.04 -3.90
N GLU A 105 -0.63 21.06 -4.03
CA GLU A 105 -0.48 19.98 -3.06
C GLU A 105 -0.22 20.52 -1.65
N LYS A 106 0.66 21.51 -1.53
CA LYS A 106 0.96 22.17 -0.25
C LYS A 106 -0.26 22.92 0.29
N LYS A 107 -1.02 23.61 -0.58
CA LYS A 107 -2.21 24.40 -0.19
C LYS A 107 -3.34 23.48 0.25
N TYR A 108 -3.78 22.56 -0.63
CA TYR A 108 -4.97 21.73 -0.42
C TYR A 108 -4.71 20.41 0.30
N LYS A 109 -3.44 20.03 0.51
CA LYS A 109 -3.01 18.77 1.13
C LYS A 109 -3.36 17.52 0.30
N PHE A 110 -3.74 17.68 -0.97
CA PHE A 110 -4.02 16.60 -1.89
C PHE A 110 -2.82 16.36 -2.83
N GLU A 111 -2.49 15.10 -3.06
CA GLU A 111 -1.54 14.70 -4.11
C GLU A 111 -2.24 14.53 -5.44
N LYS A 112 -3.39 13.85 -5.41
CA LYS A 112 -4.21 13.59 -6.60
C LYS A 112 -5.67 13.43 -6.25
N VAL A 113 -6.52 13.74 -7.23
CA VAL A 113 -7.96 13.50 -7.22
C VAL A 113 -8.32 12.63 -8.41
N ILE A 114 -9.11 11.60 -8.20
CA ILE A 114 -9.52 10.63 -9.21
C ILE A 114 -11.04 10.58 -9.23
N PHE A 115 -11.63 10.68 -10.41
CA PHE A 115 -13.06 10.54 -10.63
C PHE A 115 -13.35 9.17 -11.23
N GLN A 116 -14.24 8.40 -10.61
CA GLN A 116 -14.61 7.05 -11.01
C GLN A 116 -16.12 6.98 -11.21
N LEU A 117 -16.56 6.81 -12.47
CA LEU A 117 -17.95 6.54 -12.77
C LEU A 117 -18.29 5.11 -12.30
N GLN A 118 -19.37 4.97 -11.57
CA GLN A 118 -19.93 3.71 -11.08
C GLN A 118 -21.03 3.20 -12.02
N ASP A 119 -21.36 1.91 -11.96
CA ASP A 119 -22.33 1.25 -12.85
C ASP A 119 -23.74 1.86 -12.80
N ASN A 120 -24.10 2.54 -11.73
CA ASN A 120 -25.40 3.19 -11.55
C ASN A 120 -25.37 4.69 -11.87
N ASN A 121 -24.44 5.15 -12.69
CA ASN A 121 -24.17 6.56 -13.00
C ASN A 121 -23.81 7.44 -11.79
N LYS A 122 -23.55 6.87 -10.63
CA LYS A 122 -23.00 7.60 -9.49
C LYS A 122 -21.51 7.82 -9.69
N LEU A 123 -21.02 8.91 -9.14
CA LEU A 123 -19.61 9.24 -9.20
C LEU A 123 -18.92 8.91 -7.86
N GLY A 124 -17.86 8.13 -7.91
CA GLY A 124 -16.92 7.99 -6.80
C GLY A 124 -15.76 8.96 -7.00
N ILE A 125 -15.39 9.69 -5.95
CA ILE A 125 -14.21 10.55 -5.97
C ILE A 125 -13.19 9.99 -4.99
N VAL A 126 -11.98 9.76 -5.47
CA VAL A 126 -10.88 9.26 -4.65
C VAL A 126 -9.84 10.37 -4.50
N VAL A 127 -9.62 10.82 -3.27
CA VAL A 127 -8.62 11.84 -2.97
C VAL A 127 -7.48 11.21 -2.18
N HIS A 128 -6.24 11.35 -2.68
CA HIS A 128 -5.06 10.87 -1.99
C HIS A 128 -4.24 12.03 -1.41
N THR A 129 -3.70 11.83 -0.22
CA THR A 129 -2.70 12.71 0.37
C THR A 129 -1.49 11.93 0.87
N LYS A 130 -0.30 12.52 0.68
CA LYS A 130 0.98 12.07 1.27
C LYS A 130 1.59 13.15 2.18
N ASN A 131 0.86 14.24 2.45
CA ASN A 131 1.33 15.29 3.35
C ASN A 131 1.43 14.75 4.77
N ILE A 132 2.66 14.59 5.27
CA ILE A 132 2.96 13.93 6.55
C ILE A 132 2.30 14.65 7.73
N ASP A 133 2.36 15.98 7.75
CA ASP A 133 1.78 16.76 8.85
C ASP A 133 0.26 16.61 8.91
N PHE A 134 -0.38 16.62 7.74
CA PHE A 134 -1.81 16.41 7.63
C PHE A 134 -2.22 14.98 8.03
N ILE A 135 -1.44 13.99 7.64
CA ILE A 135 -1.66 12.59 8.01
C ILE A 135 -1.50 12.39 9.52
N ASN A 136 -0.44 12.94 10.10
CA ASN A 136 -0.18 12.83 11.52
C ASN A 136 -1.25 13.56 12.34
N SER A 137 -1.70 14.73 11.91
CA SER A 137 -2.79 15.45 12.59
C SER A 137 -4.09 14.63 12.57
N TYR A 138 -4.40 13.96 11.47
CA TYR A 138 -5.53 13.05 11.39
C TYR A 138 -5.39 11.81 12.29
N LEU A 139 -4.21 11.17 12.29
CA LEU A 139 -3.99 9.95 13.08
C LEU A 139 -4.00 10.21 14.60
N ASN A 140 -3.74 11.44 15.01
CA ASN A 140 -3.70 11.86 16.42
C ASN A 140 -5.00 12.48 16.92
N THR A 141 -5.99 12.72 16.04
CA THR A 141 -7.29 13.25 16.44
C THR A 141 -8.35 12.18 16.51
N LYS A 142 -9.37 12.42 17.36
CA LYS A 142 -10.61 11.64 17.40
C LYS A 142 -11.74 12.31 16.59
N GLU A 143 -11.51 13.50 16.05
CA GLU A 143 -12.51 14.32 15.36
C GLU A 143 -12.55 14.02 13.85
N GLU A 144 -13.01 12.84 13.51
CA GLU A 144 -13.07 12.41 12.09
C GLU A 144 -13.96 13.33 11.23
N ASP A 145 -15.05 13.84 11.79
CA ASP A 145 -15.98 14.70 11.06
C ASP A 145 -15.38 16.07 10.73
N LEU A 146 -14.53 16.62 11.57
CA LEU A 146 -13.80 17.85 11.27
C LEU A 146 -12.87 17.66 10.07
N PHE A 147 -12.21 16.50 9.99
CA PHE A 147 -11.38 16.18 8.82
C PHE A 147 -12.20 15.99 7.54
N LYS A 148 -13.36 15.36 7.63
CA LYS A 148 -14.28 15.23 6.47
C LYS A 148 -14.69 16.60 5.95
N GLN A 149 -15.09 17.50 6.84
CA GLN A 149 -15.44 18.89 6.48
C GLN A 149 -14.26 19.62 5.81
N LYS A 150 -13.04 19.45 6.34
CA LYS A 150 -11.84 20.06 5.76
C LYS A 150 -11.53 19.50 4.36
N ILE A 151 -11.75 18.21 4.12
CA ILE A 151 -11.59 17.61 2.79
C ILE A 151 -12.60 18.18 1.81
N ILE A 152 -13.85 18.32 2.20
CA ILE A 152 -14.90 18.93 1.38
C ILE A 152 -14.55 20.38 1.04
N SER A 153 -14.18 21.17 2.05
CA SER A 153 -13.77 22.57 1.84
C SER A 153 -12.59 22.70 0.89
N ASN A 154 -11.54 21.93 1.10
CA ASN A 154 -10.35 21.94 0.24
C ASN A 154 -10.66 21.46 -1.19
N PHE A 155 -11.55 20.48 -1.34
CA PHE A 155 -11.99 20.01 -2.66
C PHE A 155 -12.79 21.10 -3.38
N ASN A 156 -13.74 21.72 -2.71
CA ASN A 156 -14.58 22.76 -3.28
C ASN A 156 -13.77 23.98 -3.70
N GLU A 157 -12.81 24.41 -2.88
CA GLU A 157 -11.91 25.51 -3.23
C GLU A 157 -10.99 25.14 -4.41
N LEU A 158 -10.47 23.90 -4.45
CA LEU A 158 -9.64 23.43 -5.57
C LEU A 158 -10.36 23.48 -6.92
N PHE A 159 -11.66 23.23 -6.92
CA PHE A 159 -12.48 23.15 -8.13
C PHE A 159 -13.51 24.28 -8.26
N GLU A 160 -13.36 25.36 -7.50
CA GLU A 160 -14.31 26.48 -7.46
C GLU A 160 -14.59 27.06 -8.86
N ASP A 161 -13.54 27.27 -9.65
CA ASP A 161 -13.63 27.82 -11.00
C ASP A 161 -13.88 26.76 -12.09
N ASN A 162 -14.09 25.49 -11.71
CA ASN A 162 -14.28 24.43 -12.69
C ASN A 162 -15.77 24.23 -13.02
N PRO A 163 -16.22 24.60 -14.24
CA PRO A 163 -17.64 24.56 -14.58
C PRO A 163 -18.20 23.14 -14.74
N TYR A 164 -17.35 22.12 -14.67
CA TYR A 164 -17.71 20.72 -14.91
C TYR A 164 -17.74 19.88 -13.64
N ILE A 165 -17.26 20.41 -12.52
CA ILE A 165 -17.17 19.71 -11.25
C ILE A 165 -18.03 20.48 -10.26
N ASN A 166 -19.10 19.83 -9.81
CA ASN A 166 -19.99 20.43 -8.82
C ASN A 166 -19.34 20.46 -7.45
N GLN A 167 -19.79 21.40 -6.61
CA GLN A 167 -19.40 21.50 -5.21
C GLN A 167 -19.91 20.29 -4.43
N LEU A 168 -19.06 19.75 -3.55
CA LEU A 168 -19.45 18.72 -2.58
C LEU A 168 -20.24 19.35 -1.43
N THR A 169 -21.24 18.64 -0.94
CA THR A 169 -22.01 19.03 0.24
C THR A 169 -21.55 18.28 1.49
N CYS A 170 -21.92 18.75 2.66
CA CYS A 170 -21.65 18.06 3.91
C CYS A 170 -22.40 16.71 4.06
N ASN A 171 -23.37 16.44 3.18
CA ASN A 171 -24.14 15.20 3.17
C ASN A 171 -23.46 14.05 2.39
N GLU A 172 -22.33 14.32 1.73
CA GLU A 172 -21.60 13.27 1.01
C GLU A 172 -21.02 12.24 1.98
N LYS A 173 -21.20 10.97 1.63
CA LYS A 173 -20.60 9.88 2.43
C LYS A 173 -19.10 9.79 2.14
N ILE A 174 -18.29 10.03 3.16
CA ILE A 174 -16.83 9.93 3.07
C ILE A 174 -16.33 8.77 3.93
N SER A 175 -15.61 7.85 3.29
CA SER A 175 -14.85 6.80 3.96
C SER A 175 -13.36 7.13 3.93
N ILE A 176 -12.65 6.91 5.03
CA ILE A 176 -11.23 7.25 5.15
C ILE A 176 -10.42 5.97 5.31
N MET A 177 -9.52 5.73 4.36
CA MET A 177 -8.58 4.61 4.40
C MET A 177 -7.22 5.08 4.88
N LYS A 178 -6.69 4.42 5.90
CA LYS A 178 -5.42 4.74 6.57
C LYS A 178 -4.34 3.75 6.14
N TRP A 179 -3.43 4.20 5.31
CA TRP A 179 -2.28 3.41 4.88
C TRP A 179 -1.04 3.84 5.67
N ARG A 180 -0.75 3.18 6.77
CA ARG A 180 0.43 3.50 7.60
C ARG A 180 1.75 3.19 6.90
N ALA A 181 1.74 2.28 5.95
CA ALA A 181 2.87 1.86 5.15
C ALA A 181 2.39 1.60 3.72
N SER A 182 2.14 2.67 2.97
CA SER A 182 1.56 2.61 1.63
C SER A 182 2.58 2.27 0.57
N GLN A 183 3.77 2.86 0.67
CA GLN A 183 4.83 2.63 -0.31
C GLN A 183 6.17 2.48 0.43
N PRO A 184 7.01 1.52 0.03
CA PRO A 184 8.40 1.47 0.46
C PRO A 184 9.14 2.69 -0.08
N SER A 185 10.12 3.15 0.70
CA SER A 185 11.04 4.21 0.32
C SER A 185 12.43 3.91 0.89
N GLY A 186 13.45 4.55 0.35
CA GLY A 186 14.84 4.25 0.68
C GLY A 186 15.44 3.21 -0.27
N CYS A 187 16.24 2.30 0.25
CA CYS A 187 16.99 1.33 -0.56
C CYS A 187 16.09 0.15 -0.98
N PRO A 188 15.89 -0.10 -2.28
CA PRO A 188 15.18 -1.29 -2.73
C PRO A 188 16.01 -2.55 -2.46
N VAL A 189 15.34 -3.68 -2.31
CA VAL A 189 16.01 -4.97 -2.14
C VAL A 189 16.47 -5.49 -3.49
N PRO A 190 17.73 -5.93 -3.63
CA PRO A 190 18.23 -6.51 -4.88
C PRO A 190 17.46 -7.76 -5.31
N LEU A 191 17.19 -7.89 -6.61
CA LEU A 191 16.50 -9.04 -7.21
C LEU A 191 17.27 -10.36 -7.03
N SER A 192 18.58 -10.30 -6.82
CA SER A 192 19.41 -11.46 -6.52
C SER A 192 19.05 -12.15 -5.20
N LEU A 193 18.37 -11.44 -4.29
CA LEU A 193 17.94 -11.94 -2.98
C LEU A 193 16.51 -12.51 -2.99
N GLN A 194 15.84 -12.58 -4.15
CA GLN A 194 14.46 -13.05 -4.24
C GLN A 194 14.25 -14.52 -3.86
N PHE A 195 15.27 -15.35 -3.90
CA PHE A 195 15.10 -16.78 -3.70
C PHE A 195 16.26 -17.39 -2.89
N SER A 196 15.92 -18.19 -1.87
CA SER A 196 16.82 -19.09 -1.18
C SER A 196 16.46 -20.54 -1.53
N GLU A 197 17.34 -21.21 -2.25
CA GLU A 197 17.22 -22.64 -2.59
C GLU A 197 17.25 -23.50 -1.35
N LYS A 198 18.14 -23.16 -0.40
CA LYS A 198 18.32 -23.89 0.85
C LYS A 198 17.02 -24.02 1.64
N TYR A 199 16.26 -22.92 1.70
CA TYR A 199 15.01 -22.87 2.45
C TYR A 199 13.78 -22.95 1.57
N ARG A 200 13.95 -23.13 0.25
CA ARG A 200 12.84 -23.18 -0.70
C ARG A 200 11.85 -22.04 -0.51
N ILE A 201 12.38 -20.82 -0.28
CA ILE A 201 11.57 -19.63 -0.04
C ILE A 201 11.83 -18.57 -1.10
N GLY A 202 10.75 -18.04 -1.64
CA GLY A 202 10.75 -16.95 -2.61
C GLY A 202 10.12 -15.69 -2.04
N PHE A 203 10.57 -14.54 -2.55
CA PHE A 203 10.13 -13.23 -2.15
C PHE A 203 9.77 -12.39 -3.36
N CYS A 204 8.61 -11.74 -3.34
CA CYS A 204 8.20 -10.79 -4.36
C CYS A 204 7.41 -9.64 -3.73
N GLY A 205 7.29 -8.53 -4.46
CA GLY A 205 6.56 -7.35 -3.99
C GLY A 205 7.12 -6.07 -4.57
N ASP A 206 6.50 -4.97 -4.27
CA ASP A 206 6.89 -3.63 -4.73
C ASP A 206 8.14 -3.07 -4.03
N TRP A 207 8.74 -3.81 -3.13
CA TRP A 207 9.91 -3.46 -2.33
C TRP A 207 11.25 -3.96 -2.93
N PHE A 208 11.21 -4.64 -4.07
CA PHE A 208 12.40 -5.02 -4.86
C PHE A 208 12.84 -3.90 -5.82
N GLU A 209 14.13 -3.94 -6.17
CA GLU A 209 14.71 -3.04 -7.17
C GLU A 209 14.07 -3.22 -8.56
N GLY A 210 14.11 -2.17 -9.37
CA GLY A 210 13.66 -2.16 -10.75
C GLY A 210 12.62 -1.06 -11.03
N ASP A 211 12.19 -1.03 -12.28
CA ASP A 211 11.14 -0.12 -12.74
C ASP A 211 9.83 -0.43 -12.01
N GLY A 212 9.29 0.57 -11.34
CA GLY A 212 8.06 0.38 -10.56
C GLY A 212 8.27 0.11 -9.07
N PHE A 213 9.49 0.28 -8.51
CA PHE A 213 9.71 0.23 -7.06
C PHE A 213 8.66 1.08 -6.31
N GLY A 214 8.02 0.48 -5.32
CA GLY A 214 6.93 1.10 -4.56
C GLY A 214 5.60 1.22 -5.32
N ARG A 215 5.42 0.52 -6.44
CA ARG A 215 4.21 0.54 -7.26
C ARG A 215 3.77 -0.89 -7.63
N ILE A 216 2.52 -1.01 -8.08
CA ILE A 216 1.94 -2.30 -8.47
C ILE A 216 2.71 -2.96 -9.63
N GLU A 217 3.24 -2.16 -10.55
CA GLU A 217 4.08 -2.63 -11.66
C GLU A 217 5.33 -3.35 -11.15
N GLY A 218 6.01 -2.78 -10.15
CA GLY A 218 7.18 -3.41 -9.51
C GLY A 218 6.83 -4.71 -8.80
N ALA A 219 5.68 -4.77 -8.14
CA ALA A 219 5.21 -5.99 -7.50
C ALA A 219 4.96 -7.11 -8.53
N ILE A 220 4.33 -6.79 -9.68
CA ILE A 220 4.08 -7.74 -10.76
C ILE A 220 5.40 -8.20 -11.39
N LEU A 221 6.29 -7.26 -11.73
CA LEU A 221 7.58 -7.59 -12.35
C LEU A 221 8.43 -8.48 -11.44
N SER A 222 8.51 -8.15 -10.15
CA SER A 222 9.25 -8.97 -9.19
C SER A 222 8.66 -10.39 -9.06
N ALA A 223 7.35 -10.55 -9.13
CA ALA A 223 6.69 -11.85 -9.09
C ALA A 223 6.97 -12.68 -10.35
N LEU A 224 6.96 -12.07 -11.53
CA LEU A 224 7.29 -12.73 -12.79
C LEU A 224 8.74 -13.21 -12.80
N LEU A 225 9.69 -12.38 -12.37
CA LEU A 225 11.10 -12.74 -12.25
C LEU A 225 11.33 -13.87 -11.23
N LEU A 226 10.58 -13.88 -10.13
CA LEU A 226 10.64 -14.99 -9.18
C LEU A 226 10.10 -16.28 -9.81
N ALA A 227 8.99 -16.22 -10.57
CA ALA A 227 8.41 -17.40 -11.21
C ALA A 227 9.37 -18.05 -12.22
N GLU A 228 10.19 -17.27 -12.92
CA GLU A 228 11.23 -17.79 -13.80
C GLU A 228 12.27 -18.63 -13.05
N LYS A 229 12.66 -18.22 -11.84
CA LYS A 229 13.59 -18.97 -11.00
C LYS A 229 13.08 -20.35 -10.58
N PHE A 230 11.76 -20.50 -10.44
CA PHE A 230 11.13 -21.80 -10.16
C PHE A 230 11.02 -22.73 -11.37
N ARG A 231 11.06 -22.19 -12.60
CA ARG A 231 11.01 -23.01 -13.83
C ARG A 231 12.35 -23.65 -14.20
N VAL A 232 13.44 -23.09 -13.72
CA VAL A 232 14.81 -23.51 -14.06
C VAL A 232 15.34 -24.56 -13.07
N ASN A 233 14.68 -24.73 -11.95
CA ASN A 233 14.98 -25.72 -10.91
C ASN A 233 13.95 -26.86 -10.94
#